data_aec89a4619a4c1e3ed984cf8f19c76b0
#
_entry.id   aec89a4619a4c1e3ed984cf8f19c76b0
#
_cell.length_a   1.000
_cell.length_b   1.000
_cell.length_c   1.000
_cell.angle_alpha   90.00
_cell.angle_beta   90.00
_cell.angle_gamma   90.00
#
_symmetry.space_group_name_H-M   'P 1'
#
loop_
_entity.id
_entity.type
_entity.pdbx_description
1 polymer ?
#
loop_
_entity_poly.entity_id
_entity_poly.type
_entity_poly.pdbx_seq_one_letter_code
_entity_poly.pdbx_strand_id
1 'polypeptide(L)'
;NLIRGAYHYYRPDEDPKLQAASYLRNTNLQKGDFLPILDVEKLPKQKSLEQFIADIQTWMDIVEKKYKRKPILYTYISFYEDYLYYHFKEYPLWVANYNNVAVPTSLFDWKMWQFTENGITAGAKVKIDFNVFNGDENDLKELLID
;
A
#
# COMPACT_ATOMS: atom_id res chain seq x y z
N ASN A 1 -1.25 -14.81 -17.63
CA ASN A 1 -1.35 -13.34 -17.58
C ASN A 1 -0.73 -12.88 -16.27
N LEU A 2 -0.03 -11.71 -16.30
CA LEU A 2 0.45 -11.08 -15.09
C LEU A 2 -0.61 -10.13 -14.56
N ILE A 3 -0.82 -10.14 -13.24
CA ILE A 3 -1.62 -9.13 -12.55
C ILE A 3 -0.75 -7.86 -12.47
N ARG A 4 -1.32 -6.72 -12.87
CA ARG A 4 -0.67 -5.42 -12.81
C ARG A 4 -1.19 -4.64 -11.62
N GLY A 5 -0.41 -3.67 -11.16
CA GLY A 5 -0.83 -2.72 -10.14
C GLY A 5 -0.13 -1.38 -10.32
N ALA A 6 -0.62 -0.37 -9.64
CA ALA A 6 0.03 0.92 -9.56
C ALA A 6 0.02 1.42 -8.11
N TYR A 7 1.15 1.92 -7.67
CA TYR A 7 1.27 2.52 -6.35
C TYR A 7 1.60 4.01 -6.45
N HIS A 8 1.22 4.75 -5.41
CA HIS A 8 1.58 6.14 -5.21
C HIS A 8 2.45 6.25 -3.96
N TYR A 9 3.69 6.70 -4.14
CA TYR A 9 4.55 7.07 -3.01
C TYR A 9 4.07 8.39 -2.41
N TYR A 10 3.56 8.32 -1.19
CA TYR A 10 2.94 9.46 -0.52
C TYR A 10 3.97 10.50 -0.05
N ARG A 11 3.72 11.76 -0.37
CA ARG A 11 4.54 12.89 0.05
C ARG A 11 3.83 13.66 1.18
N PRO A 12 4.26 13.51 2.44
CA PRO A 12 3.47 13.92 3.59
C PRO A 12 3.24 15.44 3.69
N ASP A 13 4.16 16.25 3.17
CA ASP A 13 4.04 17.72 3.24
C ASP A 13 3.30 18.33 2.03
N GLU A 14 2.98 17.54 1.00
CA GLU A 14 2.26 17.99 -0.19
C GLU A 14 0.74 17.86 -0.03
N ASP A 15 -0.03 18.54 -0.89
CA ASP A 15 -1.49 18.52 -0.91
C ASP A 15 -2.02 17.11 -1.30
N PRO A 16 -2.81 16.44 -0.44
CA PRO A 16 -3.32 15.08 -0.70
C PRO A 16 -4.28 15.00 -1.89
N LYS A 17 -5.03 16.08 -2.17
CA LYS A 17 -5.97 16.11 -3.30
C LYS A 17 -5.22 16.19 -4.63
N LEU A 18 -4.15 16.97 -4.68
CA LEU A 18 -3.30 17.04 -5.87
C LEU A 18 -2.57 15.72 -6.11
N GLN A 19 -2.11 15.04 -5.06
CA GLN A 19 -1.50 13.72 -5.14
C GLN A 19 -2.51 12.68 -5.67
N ALA A 20 -3.72 12.63 -5.11
CA ALA A 20 -4.77 11.72 -5.56
C ALA A 20 -5.17 12.01 -7.04
N ALA A 21 -5.33 13.28 -7.40
CA ALA A 21 -5.63 13.67 -8.78
C ALA A 21 -4.51 13.28 -9.75
N SER A 22 -3.26 13.43 -9.34
CA SER A 22 -2.08 12.99 -10.12
C SER A 22 -2.09 11.49 -10.31
N TYR A 23 -2.31 10.71 -9.25
CA TYR A 23 -2.43 9.26 -9.32
C TYR A 23 -3.51 8.84 -10.30
N LEU A 24 -4.75 9.34 -10.14
CA LEU A 24 -5.88 8.98 -10.99
C LEU A 24 -5.70 9.38 -12.47
N ARG A 25 -4.96 10.45 -12.74
CA ARG A 25 -4.67 10.91 -14.12
C ARG A 25 -3.63 10.04 -14.81
N ASN A 26 -2.65 9.55 -14.05
CA ASN A 26 -1.51 8.81 -14.60
C ASN A 26 -1.66 7.29 -14.53
N THR A 27 -2.72 6.79 -13.88
CA THR A 27 -3.00 5.35 -13.79
C THR A 27 -4.29 5.01 -14.53
N ASN A 28 -4.26 3.91 -15.26
CA ASN A 28 -5.43 3.36 -15.95
C ASN A 28 -5.60 1.90 -15.53
N LEU A 29 -5.97 1.72 -14.27
CA LEU A 29 -6.26 0.40 -13.72
C LEU A 29 -7.61 -0.10 -14.23
N GLN A 30 -7.65 -1.37 -14.58
CA GLN A 30 -8.79 -2.03 -15.19
C GLN A 30 -9.14 -3.30 -14.42
N LYS A 31 -10.27 -3.91 -14.77
CA LYS A 31 -10.68 -5.21 -14.24
C LYS A 31 -9.55 -6.22 -14.29
N GLY A 32 -9.29 -6.84 -13.12
CA GLY A 32 -8.23 -7.81 -12.92
C GLY A 32 -6.85 -7.22 -12.56
N ASP A 33 -6.69 -5.90 -12.55
CA ASP A 33 -5.51 -5.25 -11.95
C ASP A 33 -5.67 -5.18 -10.42
N PHE A 34 -4.57 -5.05 -9.67
CA PHE A 34 -4.64 -4.78 -8.24
C PHE A 34 -5.41 -3.51 -7.93
N LEU A 35 -6.09 -3.49 -6.77
CA LEU A 35 -6.62 -2.27 -6.17
C LEU A 35 -5.51 -1.20 -6.10
N PRO A 36 -5.87 0.09 -6.16
CA PRO A 36 -4.91 1.16 -5.95
C PRO A 36 -4.08 0.97 -4.69
N ILE A 37 -2.81 1.33 -4.73
CA ILE A 37 -1.88 1.17 -3.61
C ILE A 37 -1.36 2.54 -3.19
N LEU A 38 -1.48 2.85 -1.90
CA LEU A 38 -0.85 4.01 -1.28
C LEU A 38 0.33 3.55 -0.43
N ASP A 39 1.50 4.06 -0.76
CA ASP A 39 2.77 3.76 -0.11
C ASP A 39 3.13 4.90 0.86
N VAL A 40 3.05 4.64 2.18
CA VAL A 40 3.23 5.62 3.26
C VAL A 40 4.39 5.21 4.14
N GLU A 41 5.51 5.94 4.05
CA GLU A 41 6.76 5.55 4.72
C GLU A 41 7.38 6.65 5.59
N LYS A 42 6.87 7.88 5.53
CA LYS A 42 7.52 9.03 6.19
C LYS A 42 6.52 9.91 6.89
N LEU A 43 6.94 10.45 8.03
CA LEU A 43 6.22 11.51 8.72
C LEU A 43 6.41 12.87 8.01
N PRO A 44 5.43 13.78 8.16
CA PRO A 44 5.56 15.15 7.69
C PRO A 44 6.62 15.92 8.49
N LYS A 45 7.21 16.92 7.85
CA LYS A 45 8.13 17.86 8.50
C LYS A 45 7.45 19.15 8.90
N GLN A 46 6.33 19.50 8.26
CA GLN A 46 5.67 20.80 8.37
C GLN A 46 4.21 20.70 8.87
N LYS A 47 3.69 19.49 9.07
CA LYS A 47 2.31 19.25 9.51
C LYS A 47 2.29 18.46 10.82
N SER A 48 1.22 18.60 11.59
CA SER A 48 0.97 17.75 12.75
C SER A 48 0.64 16.31 12.32
N LEU A 49 0.77 15.34 13.24
CA LEU A 49 0.37 13.97 13.00
C LEU A 49 -1.14 13.88 12.68
N GLU A 50 -1.96 14.65 13.38
CA GLU A 50 -3.41 14.70 13.13
C GLU A 50 -3.72 15.15 11.70
N GLN A 51 -3.08 16.24 11.23
CA GLN A 51 -3.25 16.71 9.86
C GLN A 51 -2.73 15.69 8.84
N PHE A 52 -1.63 15.02 9.13
CA PHE A 52 -1.08 13.97 8.27
C PHE A 52 -2.06 12.80 8.10
N ILE A 53 -2.67 12.32 9.19
CA ILE A 53 -3.69 11.26 9.15
C ILE A 53 -4.92 11.71 8.33
N ALA A 54 -5.40 12.93 8.55
CA ALA A 54 -6.52 13.48 7.78
C ALA A 54 -6.20 13.64 6.29
N ASP A 55 -4.97 13.98 5.96
CA ASP A 55 -4.50 14.09 4.58
C ASP A 55 -4.41 12.73 3.88
N ILE A 56 -3.90 11.69 4.57
CA ILE A 56 -3.93 10.31 4.06
C ILE A 56 -5.37 9.86 3.81
N GLN A 57 -6.27 10.09 4.78
CA GLN A 57 -7.68 9.74 4.63
C GLN A 57 -8.30 10.45 3.42
N THR A 58 -7.96 11.71 3.19
CA THR A 58 -8.42 12.47 2.03
C THR A 58 -8.00 11.80 0.71
N TRP A 59 -6.76 11.34 0.60
CA TRP A 59 -6.28 10.62 -0.58
C TRP A 59 -7.03 9.29 -0.76
N MET A 60 -7.16 8.52 0.33
CA MET A 60 -7.87 7.23 0.32
C MET A 60 -9.31 7.40 -0.15
N ASP A 61 -10.05 8.37 0.39
CA ASP A 61 -11.46 8.61 0.07
C ASP A 61 -11.65 8.99 -1.41
N ILE A 62 -10.77 9.84 -1.96
CA ILE A 62 -10.83 10.24 -3.37
C ILE A 62 -10.63 9.03 -4.29
N VAL A 63 -9.66 8.19 -3.99
CA VAL A 63 -9.33 7.04 -4.81
C VAL A 63 -10.37 5.92 -4.64
N GLU A 64 -10.83 5.67 -3.42
CA GLU A 64 -11.93 4.74 -3.14
C GLU A 64 -13.22 5.15 -3.87
N LYS A 65 -13.56 6.44 -3.88
CA LYS A 65 -14.71 6.95 -4.63
C LYS A 65 -14.66 6.62 -6.11
N LYS A 66 -13.47 6.64 -6.72
CA LYS A 66 -13.26 6.33 -8.14
C LYS A 66 -13.41 4.84 -8.42
N TYR A 67 -12.76 3.98 -7.62
CA TYR A 67 -12.70 2.53 -7.87
C TYR A 67 -13.78 1.74 -7.13
N LYS A 68 -14.54 2.38 -6.23
CA LYS A 68 -15.58 1.76 -5.38
C LYS A 68 -15.06 0.64 -4.46
N ARG A 69 -13.76 0.63 -4.24
CA ARG A 69 -13.03 -0.31 -3.40
C ARG A 69 -11.97 0.42 -2.58
N LYS A 70 -11.75 -0.02 -1.35
CA LYS A 70 -10.70 0.52 -0.48
C LYS A 70 -9.32 0.28 -1.10
N PRO A 71 -8.45 1.30 -1.22
CA PRO A 71 -7.07 1.10 -1.65
C PRO A 71 -6.30 0.21 -0.68
N ILE A 72 -5.24 -0.41 -1.18
CA ILE A 72 -4.26 -1.13 -0.35
C ILE A 72 -3.34 -0.09 0.30
N LEU A 73 -3.10 -0.22 1.61
CA LEU A 73 -2.10 0.55 2.32
C LEU A 73 -0.79 -0.24 2.38
N TYR A 74 0.28 0.30 1.80
CA TYR A 74 1.63 -0.22 1.96
C TYR A 74 2.42 0.64 2.94
N THR A 75 3.12 0.00 3.88
CA THR A 75 3.98 0.67 4.85
C THR A 75 4.90 -0.31 5.57
N TYR A 76 5.91 0.20 6.29
CA TYR A 76 6.72 -0.61 7.22
C TYR A 76 5.92 -1.00 8.46
N ILE A 77 6.21 -2.19 9.02
CA ILE A 77 5.49 -2.70 10.19
C ILE A 77 5.56 -1.71 11.38
N SER A 78 6.73 -1.19 11.70
CA SER A 78 6.89 -0.24 12.80
C SER A 78 6.13 1.08 12.56
N PHE A 79 6.11 1.57 11.32
CA PHE A 79 5.37 2.79 10.98
C PHE A 79 3.86 2.57 11.09
N TYR A 80 3.39 1.38 10.71
CA TYR A 80 1.99 1.00 10.87
C TYR A 80 1.58 0.96 12.34
N GLU A 81 2.37 0.27 13.19
CA GLU A 81 2.14 0.13 14.63
C GLU A 81 2.10 1.49 15.34
N ASP A 82 3.06 2.35 15.04
CA ASP A 82 3.25 3.61 15.74
C ASP A 82 2.24 4.69 15.33
N TYR A 83 1.79 4.70 14.06
CA TYR A 83 1.07 5.86 13.51
C TYR A 83 -0.23 5.56 12.77
N LEU A 84 -0.36 4.38 12.13
CA LEU A 84 -1.43 4.17 11.15
C LEU A 84 -2.52 3.20 11.60
N TYR A 85 -2.20 2.23 12.45
CA TYR A 85 -3.11 1.13 12.79
C TYR A 85 -4.49 1.59 13.22
N TYR A 86 -4.59 2.50 14.19
CA TYR A 86 -5.87 2.93 14.74
C TYR A 86 -6.77 3.65 13.73
N HIS A 87 -6.19 4.17 12.67
CA HIS A 87 -6.89 4.96 11.66
C HIS A 87 -7.20 4.16 10.38
N PHE A 88 -6.36 3.18 10.05
CA PHE A 88 -6.41 2.51 8.75
C PHE A 88 -6.54 0.98 8.83
N LYS A 89 -6.89 0.40 9.96
CA LYS A 89 -7.05 -1.06 10.16
C LYS A 89 -8.13 -1.69 9.28
N GLU A 90 -9.03 -0.89 8.71
CA GLU A 90 -10.08 -1.35 7.79
C GLU A 90 -9.62 -1.41 6.31
N TYR A 91 -8.38 -1.00 6.03
CA TYR A 91 -7.80 -1.07 4.71
C TYR A 91 -6.95 -2.33 4.53
N PRO A 92 -6.94 -2.96 3.33
CA PRO A 92 -6.04 -4.07 3.09
C PRO A 92 -4.59 -3.64 3.33
N LEU A 93 -3.85 -4.39 4.15
CA LEU A 93 -2.48 -4.07 4.53
C LEU A 93 -1.47 -4.86 3.69
N TRP A 94 -0.55 -4.14 3.06
CA TRP A 94 0.69 -4.66 2.51
C TRP A 94 1.86 -4.17 3.35
N VAL A 95 2.42 -5.05 4.16
CA VAL A 95 3.44 -4.68 5.14
C VAL A 95 4.84 -5.01 4.65
N ALA A 96 5.79 -4.10 4.86
CA ALA A 96 7.21 -4.38 4.72
C ALA A 96 7.82 -4.70 6.10
N ASN A 97 8.51 -5.84 6.17
CA ASN A 97 9.30 -6.22 7.33
C ASN A 97 10.49 -7.07 6.86
N TYR A 98 11.68 -6.50 6.92
CA TYR A 98 12.92 -7.13 6.42
C TYR A 98 13.71 -7.84 7.51
N ASN A 99 13.17 -7.92 8.73
CA ASN A 99 13.76 -8.71 9.78
C ASN A 99 13.64 -10.20 9.42
N ASN A 100 14.58 -11.00 9.91
CA ASN A 100 14.53 -12.45 9.70
C ASN A 100 13.50 -13.08 10.64
N VAL A 101 12.22 -12.97 10.27
CA VAL A 101 11.07 -13.46 11.04
C VAL A 101 10.28 -14.45 10.23
N ALA A 102 9.55 -15.33 10.91
CA ALA A 102 8.71 -16.34 10.24
C ALA A 102 7.43 -15.75 9.64
N VAL A 103 6.91 -14.68 10.24
CA VAL A 103 5.74 -13.91 9.77
C VAL A 103 5.99 -12.42 10.05
N PRO A 104 5.43 -11.50 9.26
CA PRO A 104 5.71 -10.08 9.42
C PRO A 104 5.19 -9.52 10.74
N THR A 105 4.05 -10.03 11.20
CA THR A 105 3.41 -9.70 12.47
C THR A 105 2.35 -10.75 12.81
N SER A 106 2.10 -10.96 14.09
CA SER A 106 0.96 -11.72 14.60
C SER A 106 -0.15 -10.84 15.19
N LEU A 107 0.03 -9.51 15.17
CA LEU A 107 -0.86 -8.54 15.83
C LEU A 107 -1.95 -8.01 14.89
N PHE A 108 -1.71 -8.02 13.58
CA PHE A 108 -2.60 -7.41 12.60
C PHE A 108 -2.88 -8.35 11.45
N ASP A 109 -4.07 -8.21 10.85
CA ASP A 109 -4.38 -8.87 9.58
C ASP A 109 -3.60 -8.17 8.45
N TRP A 110 -2.84 -8.96 7.68
CA TRP A 110 -2.07 -8.48 6.54
C TRP A 110 -2.40 -9.31 5.31
N LYS A 111 -2.37 -8.68 4.13
CA LYS A 111 -2.65 -9.34 2.85
C LYS A 111 -1.40 -9.66 2.06
N MET A 112 -0.42 -8.77 2.11
CA MET A 112 0.88 -8.98 1.46
C MET A 112 2.02 -8.61 2.39
N TRP A 113 3.14 -9.31 2.25
CA TRP A 113 4.36 -9.06 2.99
C TRP A 113 5.54 -8.95 2.05
N GLN A 114 6.15 -7.76 1.99
CA GLN A 114 7.45 -7.55 1.38
C GLN A 114 8.53 -7.93 2.38
N PHE A 115 9.15 -9.08 2.14
CA PHE A 115 10.12 -9.65 3.08
C PHE A 115 11.58 -9.34 2.73
N THR A 116 11.84 -8.84 1.51
CA THR A 116 13.17 -8.38 1.09
C THR A 116 13.08 -7.39 -0.08
N GLU A 117 14.00 -6.44 -0.11
CA GLU A 117 14.28 -5.53 -1.24
C GLU A 117 15.53 -5.96 -2.02
N ASN A 118 16.09 -7.12 -1.67
CA ASN A 118 17.36 -7.61 -2.22
C ASN A 118 17.19 -8.94 -2.99
N GLY A 119 16.00 -9.21 -3.49
CA GLY A 119 15.69 -10.42 -4.24
C GLY A 119 16.47 -10.50 -5.55
N ILE A 120 16.89 -11.71 -5.92
CA ILE A 120 17.58 -12.00 -7.19
C ILE A 120 16.75 -13.00 -7.97
N THR A 121 16.42 -12.68 -9.21
CA THR A 121 15.69 -13.59 -10.09
C THR A 121 16.26 -13.57 -11.50
N ALA A 122 16.08 -14.66 -12.22
CA ALA A 122 16.49 -14.75 -13.63
C ALA A 122 15.77 -13.68 -14.47
N GLY A 123 16.54 -12.94 -15.29
CA GLY A 123 16.03 -11.88 -16.14
C GLY A 123 16.03 -10.48 -15.52
N ALA A 124 16.18 -10.33 -14.21
CA ALA A 124 16.40 -9.04 -13.59
C ALA A 124 17.91 -8.73 -13.50
N LYS A 125 18.30 -7.52 -13.95
CA LYS A 125 19.70 -7.04 -13.85
C LYS A 125 19.98 -6.32 -12.53
N VAL A 126 18.96 -6.08 -11.74
CA VAL A 126 19.00 -5.37 -10.46
C VAL A 126 18.28 -6.21 -9.41
N LYS A 127 18.55 -5.92 -8.15
CA LYS A 127 17.78 -6.47 -7.05
C LYS A 127 16.34 -5.98 -7.13
N ILE A 128 15.41 -6.84 -6.75
CA ILE A 128 13.97 -6.55 -6.76
C ILE A 128 13.34 -6.97 -5.43
N ASP A 129 12.17 -6.41 -5.17
CA ASP A 129 11.37 -6.75 -4.00
C ASP A 129 10.72 -8.11 -4.17
N PHE A 130 10.80 -8.95 -3.13
CA PHE A 130 10.01 -10.18 -3.08
C PHE A 130 8.93 -10.07 -2.03
N ASN A 131 7.77 -10.61 -2.38
CA ASN A 131 6.57 -10.55 -1.59
C ASN A 131 5.93 -11.91 -1.43
N VAL A 132 5.22 -12.09 -0.31
CA VAL A 132 4.33 -13.22 -0.05
C VAL A 132 2.91 -12.69 0.07
N PHE A 133 1.97 -13.37 -0.57
CA PHE A 133 0.55 -13.16 -0.38
C PHE A 133 0.03 -14.08 0.72
N ASN A 134 -0.79 -13.54 1.63
CA ASN A 134 -1.39 -14.27 2.74
C ASN A 134 -2.80 -14.72 2.37
N GLY A 135 -2.93 -15.83 1.68
CA GLY A 135 -4.20 -16.37 1.27
C GLY A 135 -4.11 -17.28 0.05
N ASP A 136 -5.25 -17.66 -0.46
CA ASP A 136 -5.40 -18.45 -1.68
C ASP A 136 -5.75 -17.57 -2.91
N GLU A 137 -6.06 -18.19 -4.06
CA GLU A 137 -6.44 -17.47 -5.27
C GLU A 137 -7.76 -16.69 -5.13
N ASN A 138 -8.68 -17.13 -4.27
CA ASN A 138 -9.93 -16.42 -4.05
C ASN A 138 -9.70 -15.19 -3.18
N ASP A 139 -8.86 -15.31 -2.16
CA ASP A 139 -8.44 -14.19 -1.34
C ASP A 139 -7.69 -13.14 -2.19
N LEU A 140 -6.87 -13.59 -3.15
CA LEU A 140 -6.18 -12.70 -4.07
C LEU A 140 -7.15 -11.90 -4.96
N LYS A 141 -8.23 -12.53 -5.43
CA LYS A 141 -9.27 -11.84 -6.23
C LYS A 141 -9.93 -10.70 -5.48
N GLU A 142 -10.02 -10.78 -4.14
CA GLU A 142 -10.54 -9.69 -3.30
C GLU A 142 -9.65 -8.44 -3.32
N LEU A 143 -8.42 -8.53 -3.78
CA LEU A 143 -7.52 -7.40 -3.96
C LEU A 143 -7.47 -6.88 -5.40
N LEU A 144 -8.33 -7.38 -6.29
CA LEU A 144 -8.39 -6.97 -7.69
C LEU A 144 -9.61 -6.08 -7.94
N ILE A 145 -9.49 -5.27 -8.99
CA ILE A 145 -10.60 -4.46 -9.52
C ILE A 145 -11.58 -5.38 -10.25
N ASP A 146 -12.86 -5.25 -9.96
CA ASP A 146 -13.98 -6.02 -10.52
C ASP A 146 -14.29 -5.66 -11.99
#